data_fb1e811f0e451310fbf79dee711e233a
#
_entry.id   fb1e811f0e451310fbf79dee711e233a
#
_cell.length_a   1.000
_cell.length_b   1.000
_cell.length_c   1.000
_cell.angle_alpha   90.00
_cell.angle_beta   90.00
_cell.angle_gamma   90.00
#
_symmetry.space_group_name_H-M   'P 1'
#
loop_
_entity.id
_entity.type
_entity.pdbx_description
1 polymer ?
#
loop_
_entity_poly.entity_id
_entity_poly.type
_entity_poly.pdbx_seq_one_letter_code
_entity_poly.pdbx_strand_id
1 'polypeptide(L)'
;MERRSLLKGAVGSALAASAVGLSGMAMGQQGKKILVIASNQDIPNFDPHVATGYSASMLLRNTYDSLVRVEGSPVKVVPHLAASWMASPNGLEYNFKLDPAARFNDGSPVTAEAVVYSLQRTLRLAKGNAWMINGIVDPAGMQAVDASTVRIRLLKPFAAFLSVLPWQFIVNHKLVEANKGSDDGQDYLRKTLSGSGRFIVKRAEQGNLYEFERVAKPWKGSGNLDGAIWKIVRETSTQRLMVARGDAHIALDLTSEDMDALKDRPGLRLIMEPEYRTFSIKMNTANGPLTDINLRKAISYVYNYQAMLDAAGYAELMVGPLPAGLSAEPKLVVPRTNLDLARSFLAKSKYPNGGVKLTMVHVVGLEQQRQWSLVLLDGLKKLNLDLDIRAATFPDMIAMAKTPQTTPDFFPVYQTANYADPDNLAYASYHSARNGGWQNPVYKNAKVDELIEKGRAENDPRKRPAIYAELERTLVEDAPDIFGVLEKRRIAMRTEVQDWVFTPVASNAIELLNLSLK
;
A
#
# COMPACT_ATOMS: atom_id res chain seq x y z
N MET A 1 18.60 53.70 -51.83
CA MET A 1 18.07 53.58 -53.21
C MET A 1 16.86 52.66 -53.05
N GLU A 2 15.69 53.26 -52.95
CA GLU A 2 14.67 53.48 -53.99
C GLU A 2 14.12 52.13 -54.52
N ARG A 3 12.83 51.78 -54.60
CA ARG A 3 11.55 52.53 -54.73
C ARG A 3 10.45 51.52 -54.34
N ARG A 4 9.45 51.77 -53.56
CA ARG A 4 8.14 52.44 -53.87
C ARG A 4 7.58 52.00 -55.22
N SER A 5 6.35 51.52 -55.41
CA SER A 5 5.06 52.08 -55.05
C SER A 5 3.93 51.16 -55.56
N LEU A 6 2.84 51.02 -54.83
CA LEU A 6 1.46 51.47 -55.12
C LEU A 6 0.77 50.86 -56.37
N LEU A 7 -0.36 50.21 -56.14
CA LEU A 7 -1.61 50.72 -56.74
C LEU A 7 -2.88 50.11 -56.13
N LYS A 8 -3.77 50.95 -55.87
CA LYS A 8 -5.12 50.85 -55.38
C LYS A 8 -6.11 50.42 -56.46
N GLY A 9 -7.29 50.02 -56.08
CA GLY A 9 -8.55 50.06 -56.83
C GLY A 9 -9.37 48.81 -56.58
N ALA A 10 -10.36 48.78 -55.86
CA ALA A 10 -11.62 49.49 -55.64
C ALA A 10 -12.80 48.83 -56.36
N VAL A 11 -13.88 48.67 -55.58
CA VAL A 11 -15.31 48.62 -55.95
C VAL A 11 -15.82 47.30 -56.53
N GLY A 12 -16.87 46.65 -56.09
CA GLY A 12 -17.98 46.92 -55.21
C GLY A 12 -19.16 46.00 -55.55
N SER A 13 -20.09 45.92 -54.62
CA SER A 13 -21.52 45.52 -54.81
C SER A 13 -21.80 44.01 -54.76
N ALA A 14 -22.31 43.52 -53.68
CA ALA A 14 -23.69 43.37 -53.19
C ALA A 14 -24.53 42.33 -53.95
N LEU A 15 -25.03 41.36 -53.17
CA LEU A 15 -26.44 40.89 -53.14
C LEU A 15 -26.50 39.67 -52.26
N ALA A 16 -26.99 39.77 -51.07
CA ALA A 16 -28.35 39.49 -50.61
C ALA A 16 -28.79 38.02 -50.70
N ALA A 17 -28.92 37.46 -49.49
CA ALA A 17 -29.95 36.55 -49.00
C ALA A 17 -30.12 35.15 -49.64
N SER A 18 -29.78 34.16 -48.83
CA SER A 18 -30.68 33.03 -48.61
C SER A 18 -30.37 32.43 -47.23
N ALA A 19 -31.10 32.89 -46.21
CA ALA A 19 -31.24 32.22 -44.95
C ALA A 19 -32.06 30.94 -45.17
N VAL A 20 -31.41 29.81 -45.33
CA VAL A 20 -32.04 28.51 -45.16
C VAL A 20 -31.47 27.94 -43.87
N GLY A 21 -32.35 27.80 -42.89
CA GLY A 21 -32.06 27.26 -41.58
C GLY A 21 -31.48 25.84 -41.67
N LEU A 22 -30.24 25.73 -41.32
CA LEU A 22 -29.64 24.50 -40.82
C LEU A 22 -29.55 24.64 -39.30
N SER A 23 -30.67 24.33 -38.65
CA SER A 23 -30.67 23.89 -37.26
C SER A 23 -29.96 22.54 -37.24
N GLY A 24 -28.65 22.56 -37.52
CA GLY A 24 -27.78 21.46 -37.30
C GLY A 24 -27.65 21.29 -35.80
N MET A 25 -28.22 20.22 -35.27
CA MET A 25 -27.98 19.71 -33.95
C MET A 25 -26.51 19.84 -33.64
N ALA A 26 -26.15 20.82 -32.82
CA ALA A 26 -24.93 20.74 -32.03
C ALA A 26 -25.15 19.58 -31.05
N MET A 27 -24.92 18.35 -31.51
CA MET A 27 -24.53 17.28 -30.61
C MET A 27 -23.24 17.77 -29.98
N GLY A 28 -23.35 18.28 -28.76
CA GLY A 28 -22.23 18.64 -27.94
C GLY A 28 -21.33 17.40 -27.86
N GLN A 29 -20.21 17.47 -28.53
CA GLN A 29 -19.09 16.55 -28.30
C GLN A 29 -18.67 16.84 -26.86
N GLN A 30 -19.31 16.15 -25.91
CA GLN A 30 -18.83 16.13 -24.51
C GLN A 30 -17.37 15.70 -24.57
N GLY A 31 -16.49 16.62 -24.22
CA GLY A 31 -15.05 16.31 -24.19
C GLY A 31 -14.80 15.03 -23.37
N LYS A 32 -13.86 14.20 -23.79
CA LYS A 32 -13.51 12.97 -23.08
C LYS A 32 -13.16 13.29 -21.63
N LYS A 33 -13.73 12.55 -20.69
CA LYS A 33 -13.46 12.66 -19.26
C LYS A 33 -12.17 11.91 -18.92
N ILE A 34 -11.05 12.62 -19.02
CA ILE A 34 -9.71 12.09 -18.76
C ILE A 34 -9.19 12.62 -17.42
N LEU A 35 -8.95 11.72 -16.48
CA LEU A 35 -8.37 12.05 -15.17
C LEU A 35 -6.85 12.17 -15.28
N VAL A 36 -6.24 13.28 -14.87
CA VAL A 36 -4.79 13.46 -14.83
C VAL A 36 -4.30 13.30 -13.39
N ILE A 37 -3.38 12.36 -13.19
CA ILE A 37 -2.79 12.04 -11.88
C ILE A 37 -1.29 12.31 -11.95
N ALA A 38 -0.76 13.14 -11.06
CA ALA A 38 0.67 13.38 -10.89
C ALA A 38 1.22 12.52 -9.74
N SER A 39 2.29 11.77 -10.02
CA SER A 39 2.99 10.93 -9.04
C SER A 39 4.49 10.87 -9.33
N ASN A 40 5.31 10.64 -8.31
CA ASN A 40 6.74 10.44 -8.46
C ASN A 40 7.12 9.00 -8.81
N GLN A 41 6.16 8.07 -8.82
CA GLN A 41 6.33 6.62 -8.96
C GLN A 41 6.17 6.17 -10.41
N ASP A 42 7.17 5.51 -10.96
CA ASP A 42 7.13 4.89 -12.28
C ASP A 42 6.50 3.48 -12.23
N ILE A 43 6.02 2.96 -13.38
CA ILE A 43 5.39 1.65 -13.51
C ILE A 43 6.27 0.74 -14.41
N PRO A 44 7.27 0.06 -13.86
CA PRO A 44 8.28 -0.64 -14.66
C PRO A 44 7.82 -1.99 -15.21
N ASN A 45 6.73 -2.55 -14.68
CA ASN A 45 6.31 -3.92 -15.00
C ASN A 45 4.78 -4.08 -14.89
N PHE A 46 4.17 -4.73 -15.89
CA PHE A 46 2.73 -4.98 -15.96
C PHE A 46 2.35 -6.42 -15.57
N ASP A 47 3.33 -7.30 -15.32
CA ASP A 47 3.06 -8.67 -14.88
C ASP A 47 2.52 -8.69 -13.46
N PRO A 48 1.25 -9.08 -13.23
CA PRO A 48 0.61 -9.02 -11.94
C PRO A 48 1.18 -10.02 -10.91
N HIS A 49 1.93 -11.02 -11.36
CA HIS A 49 2.55 -12.02 -10.48
C HIS A 49 4.00 -11.68 -10.12
N VAL A 50 4.54 -10.58 -10.68
CA VAL A 50 5.92 -10.12 -10.44
C VAL A 50 5.96 -8.71 -9.88
N ALA A 51 5.11 -7.81 -10.42
CA ALA A 51 5.10 -6.41 -10.06
C ALA A 51 4.65 -6.17 -8.61
N THR A 52 5.35 -5.29 -7.92
CA THR A 52 5.07 -4.88 -6.54
C THR A 52 5.21 -3.37 -6.37
N GLY A 53 4.75 -2.86 -5.24
CA GLY A 53 4.86 -1.44 -4.89
C GLY A 53 3.65 -0.62 -5.30
N TYR A 54 3.73 0.66 -5.00
CA TYR A 54 2.58 1.58 -5.06
C TYR A 54 2.07 1.82 -6.48
N SER A 55 2.95 2.13 -7.41
CA SER A 55 2.59 2.36 -8.81
C SER A 55 2.09 1.10 -9.52
N ALA A 56 2.68 -0.06 -9.18
CA ALA A 56 2.19 -1.35 -9.67
C ALA A 56 0.75 -1.60 -9.19
N SER A 57 0.44 -1.31 -7.92
CA SER A 57 -0.93 -1.43 -7.39
C SER A 57 -1.92 -0.57 -8.17
N MET A 58 -1.56 0.67 -8.52
CA MET A 58 -2.38 1.55 -9.37
C MET A 58 -2.69 0.90 -10.72
N LEU A 59 -1.69 0.38 -11.41
CA LEU A 59 -1.89 -0.29 -12.70
C LEU A 59 -2.74 -1.54 -12.53
N LEU A 60 -2.33 -2.45 -11.63
CA LEU A 60 -2.90 -3.79 -11.52
C LEU A 60 -4.38 -3.76 -11.12
N ARG A 61 -4.76 -2.89 -10.16
CA ARG A 61 -6.16 -2.80 -9.70
C ARG A 61 -7.11 -2.19 -10.73
N ASN A 62 -6.61 -1.54 -11.77
CA ASN A 62 -7.41 -0.97 -12.84
C ASN A 62 -7.42 -1.82 -14.12
N THR A 63 -6.41 -2.68 -14.31
CA THR A 63 -6.24 -3.46 -15.55
C THR A 63 -6.45 -4.97 -15.37
N TYR A 64 -6.43 -5.45 -14.13
CA TYR A 64 -6.69 -6.85 -13.77
C TYR A 64 -7.78 -6.93 -12.70
N ASP A 65 -8.37 -8.09 -12.56
CA ASP A 65 -9.31 -8.43 -11.51
C ASP A 65 -8.82 -9.62 -10.70
N SER A 66 -9.34 -9.74 -9.47
CA SER A 66 -9.10 -10.83 -8.53
C SER A 66 -10.44 -11.48 -8.14
N LEU A 67 -10.42 -12.63 -7.45
CA LEU A 67 -11.65 -13.29 -7.01
C LEU A 67 -12.55 -12.39 -6.17
N VAL A 68 -11.93 -11.61 -5.28
CA VAL A 68 -12.61 -10.67 -4.38
C VAL A 68 -11.87 -9.34 -4.38
N ARG A 69 -12.51 -8.25 -3.96
CA ARG A 69 -11.89 -6.93 -3.78
C ARG A 69 -11.96 -6.46 -2.34
N VAL A 70 -11.24 -5.40 -2.02
CA VAL A 70 -11.34 -4.66 -0.76
C VAL A 70 -11.87 -3.26 -1.02
N GLU A 71 -12.74 -2.78 -0.13
CA GLU A 71 -13.38 -1.47 -0.23
C GLU A 71 -13.55 -0.82 1.15
N GLY A 72 -13.43 0.50 1.19
CA GLY A 72 -13.81 1.37 2.29
C GLY A 72 -12.89 1.37 3.50
N SER A 73 -13.33 2.14 4.50
CA SER A 73 -12.72 2.24 5.81
C SER A 73 -13.83 2.26 6.87
N PRO A 74 -14.01 1.20 7.66
CA PRO A 74 -13.17 -0.01 7.75
C PRO A 74 -13.19 -0.85 6.47
N VAL A 75 -12.10 -1.56 6.22
CA VAL A 75 -11.90 -2.36 5.01
C VAL A 75 -12.80 -3.59 5.02
N LYS A 76 -13.52 -3.81 3.92
CA LYS A 76 -14.37 -5.00 3.72
C LYS A 76 -13.93 -5.76 2.49
N VAL A 77 -13.94 -7.09 2.57
CA VAL A 77 -13.79 -7.97 1.41
C VAL A 77 -15.15 -8.12 0.73
N VAL A 78 -15.20 -7.83 -0.57
CA VAL A 78 -16.44 -7.87 -1.36
C VAL A 78 -16.29 -8.80 -2.57
N PRO A 79 -17.40 -9.41 -3.07
CA PRO A 79 -17.40 -10.21 -4.29
C PRO A 79 -16.91 -9.42 -5.50
N HIS A 80 -16.11 -10.09 -6.37
CA HIS A 80 -15.68 -9.50 -7.63
C HIS A 80 -15.76 -10.50 -8.79
N LEU A 81 -14.64 -11.14 -9.23
CA LEU A 81 -14.72 -12.24 -10.21
C LEU A 81 -15.51 -13.43 -9.64
N ALA A 82 -15.38 -13.70 -8.34
CA ALA A 82 -16.27 -14.60 -7.63
C ALA A 82 -17.54 -13.85 -7.21
N ALA A 83 -18.69 -14.30 -7.67
CA ALA A 83 -20.00 -13.79 -7.23
C ALA A 83 -20.32 -14.23 -5.79
N SER A 84 -19.81 -15.40 -5.39
CA SER A 84 -19.96 -15.94 -4.04
C SER A 84 -18.87 -16.96 -3.73
N TRP A 85 -18.74 -17.31 -2.45
CA TRP A 85 -17.86 -18.38 -1.98
C TRP A 85 -18.44 -19.05 -0.75
N MET A 86 -17.99 -20.29 -0.52
CA MET A 86 -18.25 -21.04 0.72
C MET A 86 -16.92 -21.56 1.27
N ALA A 87 -16.74 -21.43 2.57
CA ALA A 87 -15.62 -22.03 3.29
C ALA A 87 -16.09 -23.30 4.02
N SER A 88 -15.25 -24.32 4.07
CA SER A 88 -15.49 -25.49 4.92
C SER A 88 -15.46 -25.12 6.42
N PRO A 89 -16.15 -25.83 7.30
CA PRO A 89 -16.19 -25.53 8.72
C PRO A 89 -14.81 -25.49 9.40
N ASN A 90 -13.85 -26.28 8.89
CA ASN A 90 -12.46 -26.30 9.37
C ASN A 90 -11.56 -25.23 8.74
N GLY A 91 -12.10 -24.40 7.82
CA GLY A 91 -11.35 -23.34 7.14
C GLY A 91 -10.24 -23.82 6.20
N LEU A 92 -10.25 -25.11 5.79
CA LEU A 92 -9.22 -25.69 4.92
C LEU A 92 -9.60 -25.70 3.45
N GLU A 93 -10.87 -25.49 3.11
CA GLU A 93 -11.33 -25.52 1.73
C GLU A 93 -12.27 -24.33 1.46
N TYR A 94 -12.06 -23.71 0.30
CA TYR A 94 -12.90 -22.63 -0.21
C TYR A 94 -13.37 -22.98 -1.62
N ASN A 95 -14.69 -22.88 -1.85
CA ASN A 95 -15.29 -23.05 -3.15
C ASN A 95 -15.83 -21.70 -3.63
N PHE A 96 -15.29 -21.18 -4.73
CA PHE A 96 -15.67 -19.91 -5.34
C PHE A 96 -16.51 -20.14 -6.57
N LYS A 97 -17.65 -19.45 -6.68
CA LYS A 97 -18.48 -19.43 -7.88
C LYS A 97 -18.20 -18.16 -8.66
N LEU A 98 -17.71 -18.28 -9.89
CA LEU A 98 -17.40 -17.14 -10.75
C LEU A 98 -18.67 -16.48 -11.29
N ASP A 99 -18.59 -15.16 -11.50
CA ASP A 99 -19.64 -14.40 -12.16
C ASP A 99 -19.72 -14.82 -13.65
N PRO A 100 -20.87 -15.27 -14.15
CA PRO A 100 -21.02 -15.73 -15.53
C PRO A 100 -20.80 -14.62 -16.56
N ALA A 101 -20.89 -13.34 -16.17
CA ALA A 101 -20.61 -12.19 -17.01
C ALA A 101 -19.11 -11.87 -17.14
N ALA A 102 -18.25 -12.44 -16.27
CA ALA A 102 -16.82 -12.12 -16.24
C ALA A 102 -16.13 -12.46 -17.57
N ARG A 103 -15.46 -11.46 -18.14
CA ARG A 103 -14.74 -11.56 -19.43
C ARG A 103 -13.37 -10.89 -19.34
N PHE A 104 -12.39 -11.49 -19.99
CA PHE A 104 -11.14 -10.82 -20.29
C PHE A 104 -11.33 -9.71 -21.33
N ASN A 105 -10.36 -8.83 -21.45
CA ASN A 105 -10.43 -7.67 -22.35
C ASN A 105 -10.43 -8.07 -23.85
N ASP A 106 -10.07 -9.30 -24.19
CA ASP A 106 -10.23 -9.89 -25.52
C ASP A 106 -11.63 -10.46 -25.79
N GLY A 107 -12.55 -10.37 -24.80
CA GLY A 107 -13.92 -10.89 -24.88
C GLY A 107 -14.07 -12.35 -24.46
N SER A 108 -12.99 -13.09 -24.25
CA SER A 108 -13.06 -14.49 -23.80
C SER A 108 -13.54 -14.58 -22.34
N PRO A 109 -14.25 -15.67 -21.93
CA PRO A 109 -14.74 -15.80 -20.57
C PRO A 109 -13.60 -15.99 -19.56
N VAL A 110 -13.77 -15.44 -18.37
CA VAL A 110 -12.94 -15.79 -17.22
C VAL A 110 -13.41 -17.14 -16.67
N THR A 111 -12.54 -18.13 -16.69
CA THR A 111 -12.88 -19.52 -16.31
C THR A 111 -12.17 -19.92 -15.01
N ALA A 112 -12.67 -20.98 -14.37
CA ALA A 112 -12.02 -21.59 -13.22
C ALA A 112 -10.59 -22.05 -13.53
N GLU A 113 -10.32 -22.52 -14.74
CA GLU A 113 -8.98 -22.89 -15.21
C GLU A 113 -8.03 -21.68 -15.20
N ALA A 114 -8.50 -20.50 -15.66
CA ALA A 114 -7.70 -19.28 -15.64
C ALA A 114 -7.32 -18.86 -14.21
N VAL A 115 -8.24 -19.03 -13.25
CA VAL A 115 -7.98 -18.76 -11.84
C VAL A 115 -6.92 -19.72 -11.29
N VAL A 116 -7.10 -21.03 -11.49
CA VAL A 116 -6.15 -22.07 -11.04
C VAL A 116 -4.77 -21.80 -11.65
N TYR A 117 -4.70 -21.56 -12.96
CA TYR A 117 -3.46 -21.24 -13.65
C TYR A 117 -2.75 -20.02 -13.03
N SER A 118 -3.49 -18.94 -12.78
CA SER A 118 -2.94 -17.70 -12.26
C SER A 118 -2.34 -17.88 -10.87
N LEU A 119 -3.05 -18.55 -9.96
CA LEU A 119 -2.54 -18.83 -8.61
C LEU A 119 -1.34 -19.79 -8.64
N GLN A 120 -1.38 -20.83 -9.49
CA GLN A 120 -0.25 -21.73 -9.68
C GLN A 120 0.97 -21.01 -10.27
N ARG A 121 0.77 -20.10 -11.26
CA ARG A 121 1.85 -19.28 -11.81
C ARG A 121 2.45 -18.37 -10.75
N THR A 122 1.63 -17.75 -9.92
CA THR A 122 2.10 -16.93 -8.79
C THR A 122 3.02 -17.75 -7.87
N LEU A 123 2.62 -18.96 -7.50
CA LEU A 123 3.42 -19.84 -6.63
C LEU A 123 4.70 -20.33 -7.32
N ARG A 124 4.66 -20.69 -8.61
CA ARG A 124 5.85 -21.13 -9.36
C ARG A 124 6.89 -20.04 -9.49
N LEU A 125 6.46 -18.81 -9.80
CA LEU A 125 7.37 -17.65 -9.91
C LEU A 125 7.95 -17.25 -8.57
N ALA A 126 7.24 -17.46 -7.47
CA ALA A 126 7.62 -17.09 -6.12
C ALA A 126 8.07 -15.62 -6.01
N LYS A 127 7.49 -14.74 -6.82
CA LYS A 127 7.75 -13.30 -6.89
C LYS A 127 6.52 -12.49 -6.49
N GLY A 128 6.62 -11.18 -6.54
CA GLY A 128 5.48 -10.30 -6.31
C GLY A 128 4.78 -10.58 -4.99
N ASN A 129 3.48 -10.80 -5.05
CA ASN A 129 2.62 -11.09 -3.91
C ASN A 129 2.50 -12.58 -3.58
N ALA A 130 3.35 -13.45 -4.16
CA ALA A 130 3.35 -14.90 -3.88
C ALA A 130 3.53 -15.22 -2.39
N TRP A 131 4.27 -14.41 -1.64
CA TRP A 131 4.50 -14.59 -0.21
C TRP A 131 3.21 -14.60 0.63
N MET A 132 2.12 -14.01 0.12
CA MET A 132 0.82 -13.98 0.81
C MET A 132 0.11 -15.34 0.79
N ILE A 133 0.42 -16.20 -0.18
CA ILE A 133 -0.23 -17.50 -0.35
C ILE A 133 0.76 -18.66 -0.28
N ASN A 134 2.05 -18.40 -0.38
CA ASN A 134 3.09 -19.43 -0.28
C ASN A 134 3.12 -20.07 1.13
N GLY A 135 3.12 -21.40 1.19
CA GLY A 135 3.03 -22.15 2.45
C GLY A 135 1.65 -22.09 3.13
N ILE A 136 0.64 -21.48 2.47
CA ILE A 136 -0.75 -21.40 2.91
C ILE A 136 -1.65 -22.19 1.96
N VAL A 137 -1.60 -21.89 0.66
CA VAL A 137 -2.38 -22.60 -0.35
C VAL A 137 -1.66 -23.90 -0.74
N ASP A 138 -2.39 -24.99 -0.81
CA ASP A 138 -1.90 -26.27 -1.36
C ASP A 138 -1.84 -26.18 -2.89
N PRO A 139 -0.65 -26.19 -3.52
CA PRO A 139 -0.55 -26.11 -4.98
C PRO A 139 -1.31 -27.24 -5.72
N ALA A 140 -1.39 -28.44 -5.14
CA ALA A 140 -2.12 -29.58 -5.69
C ALA A 140 -3.62 -29.55 -5.34
N GLY A 141 -4.01 -28.74 -4.38
CA GLY A 141 -5.38 -28.57 -3.89
C GLY A 141 -6.20 -27.52 -4.63
N MET A 142 -5.65 -26.88 -5.66
CA MET A 142 -6.37 -25.94 -6.51
C MET A 142 -6.97 -26.67 -7.72
N GLN A 143 -8.30 -26.58 -7.88
CA GLN A 143 -9.02 -27.34 -8.92
C GLN A 143 -10.09 -26.45 -9.58
N ALA A 144 -10.16 -26.53 -10.91
CA ALA A 144 -11.34 -26.13 -11.66
C ALA A 144 -12.36 -27.29 -11.59
N VAL A 145 -13.36 -27.15 -10.72
CA VAL A 145 -14.39 -28.19 -10.53
C VAL A 145 -15.30 -28.25 -11.75
N ASP A 146 -15.66 -27.13 -12.29
CA ASP A 146 -16.32 -26.89 -13.56
C ASP A 146 -15.82 -25.56 -14.16
N ALA A 147 -16.36 -25.14 -15.31
CA ALA A 147 -15.93 -23.90 -15.97
C ALA A 147 -16.04 -22.63 -15.10
N SER A 148 -16.88 -22.64 -14.06
CA SER A 148 -17.23 -21.50 -13.23
C SER A 148 -17.00 -21.71 -11.72
N THR A 149 -16.55 -22.90 -11.31
CA THR A 149 -16.35 -23.23 -9.88
C THR A 149 -14.89 -23.56 -9.61
N VAL A 150 -14.27 -22.76 -8.75
CA VAL A 150 -12.89 -22.95 -8.31
C VAL A 150 -12.90 -23.50 -6.88
N ARG A 151 -12.20 -24.59 -6.66
CA ARG A 151 -11.88 -25.11 -5.33
C ARG A 151 -10.45 -24.75 -4.99
N ILE A 152 -10.22 -24.20 -3.79
CA ILE A 152 -8.88 -23.92 -3.26
C ILE A 152 -8.78 -24.57 -1.87
N ARG A 153 -7.80 -25.48 -1.73
CA ARG A 153 -7.47 -26.09 -0.44
C ARG A 153 -6.26 -25.40 0.17
N LEU A 154 -6.32 -25.20 1.48
CA LEU A 154 -5.22 -24.67 2.27
C LEU A 154 -4.44 -25.80 2.96
N LEU A 155 -3.15 -25.62 3.15
CA LEU A 155 -2.27 -26.53 3.90
C LEU A 155 -2.58 -26.51 5.39
N LYS A 156 -3.03 -25.34 5.91
CA LYS A 156 -3.44 -25.12 7.29
C LYS A 156 -4.52 -24.03 7.33
N PRO A 157 -5.36 -23.98 8.37
CA PRO A 157 -6.35 -22.90 8.51
C PRO A 157 -5.66 -21.53 8.50
N PHE A 158 -6.23 -20.60 7.74
CA PHE A 158 -5.72 -19.24 7.65
C PHE A 158 -6.88 -18.26 7.55
N ALA A 159 -7.25 -17.67 8.68
CA ALA A 159 -8.43 -16.81 8.80
C ALA A 159 -8.36 -15.56 7.89
N ALA A 160 -7.15 -15.06 7.58
CA ALA A 160 -6.95 -13.93 6.68
C ALA A 160 -6.98 -14.32 5.19
N PHE A 161 -7.32 -15.56 4.82
CA PHE A 161 -7.22 -16.03 3.42
C PHE A 161 -7.99 -15.15 2.43
N LEU A 162 -9.20 -14.78 2.76
CA LEU A 162 -9.99 -13.91 1.87
C LEU A 162 -9.39 -12.50 1.74
N SER A 163 -8.68 -12.02 2.76
CA SER A 163 -8.04 -10.69 2.75
C SER A 163 -6.79 -10.61 1.88
N VAL A 164 -6.16 -11.75 1.56
CA VAL A 164 -4.98 -11.79 0.67
C VAL A 164 -5.35 -11.96 -0.80
N LEU A 165 -6.55 -12.47 -1.10
CA LEU A 165 -7.00 -12.72 -2.48
C LEU A 165 -7.17 -11.45 -3.34
N PRO A 166 -7.48 -10.24 -2.82
CA PRO A 166 -7.51 -9.02 -3.61
C PRO A 166 -6.19 -8.67 -4.32
N TRP A 167 -5.08 -9.28 -3.89
CA TRP A 167 -3.74 -9.10 -4.45
C TRP A 167 -3.30 -10.26 -5.36
N GLN A 168 -4.19 -11.24 -5.58
CA GLN A 168 -3.97 -12.39 -6.46
C GLN A 168 -4.76 -12.16 -7.75
N PHE A 169 -4.13 -11.48 -8.70
CA PHE A 169 -4.77 -11.08 -9.95
C PHE A 169 -4.85 -12.25 -10.95
N ILE A 170 -5.90 -12.26 -11.77
CA ILE A 170 -6.17 -13.33 -12.73
C ILE A 170 -5.79 -12.88 -14.14
N VAL A 171 -4.99 -13.69 -14.82
CA VAL A 171 -4.55 -13.48 -16.21
C VAL A 171 -5.30 -14.38 -17.18
N ASN A 172 -5.44 -13.96 -18.42
CA ASN A 172 -5.88 -14.85 -19.50
C ASN A 172 -4.78 -15.86 -19.79
N HIS A 173 -4.93 -17.05 -19.20
CA HIS A 173 -3.94 -18.13 -19.27
C HIS A 173 -3.61 -18.56 -20.70
N LYS A 174 -4.57 -18.50 -21.63
CA LYS A 174 -4.36 -18.88 -23.03
C LYS A 174 -3.39 -17.94 -23.73
N LEU A 175 -3.51 -16.62 -23.47
CA LEU A 175 -2.57 -15.65 -24.02
C LEU A 175 -1.18 -15.79 -23.39
N VAL A 176 -1.11 -16.06 -22.08
CA VAL A 176 0.17 -16.24 -21.40
C VAL A 176 0.86 -17.52 -21.87
N GLU A 177 0.14 -18.65 -21.99
CA GLU A 177 0.71 -19.91 -22.50
C GLU A 177 1.17 -19.80 -23.95
N ALA A 178 0.42 -19.10 -24.81
CA ALA A 178 0.82 -18.85 -26.20
C ALA A 178 2.13 -18.01 -26.31
N ASN A 179 2.46 -17.25 -25.28
CA ASN A 179 3.65 -16.38 -25.21
C ASN A 179 4.56 -16.75 -24.04
N LYS A 180 4.55 -18.02 -23.61
CA LYS A 180 5.20 -18.48 -22.38
C LYS A 180 6.72 -18.29 -22.39
N GLY A 181 7.36 -18.50 -23.53
CA GLY A 181 8.82 -18.49 -23.63
C GLY A 181 9.48 -19.48 -22.65
N SER A 182 10.70 -19.16 -22.25
CA SER A 182 11.46 -19.89 -21.22
C SER A 182 11.27 -19.33 -19.81
N ASP A 183 10.54 -18.22 -19.65
CA ASP A 183 10.43 -17.42 -18.42
C ASP A 183 9.01 -17.39 -17.82
N ASP A 184 8.17 -18.33 -18.21
CA ASP A 184 6.76 -18.45 -17.78
C ASP A 184 5.93 -17.21 -18.17
N GLY A 185 6.26 -16.57 -19.31
CA GLY A 185 5.55 -15.44 -19.89
C GLY A 185 5.85 -14.09 -19.22
N GLN A 186 6.94 -13.98 -18.45
CA GLN A 186 7.30 -12.73 -17.77
C GLN A 186 7.68 -11.62 -18.76
N ASP A 187 8.45 -11.93 -19.81
CA ASP A 187 8.83 -10.94 -20.83
C ASP A 187 7.62 -10.41 -21.60
N TYR A 188 6.66 -11.29 -21.90
CA TYR A 188 5.38 -10.93 -22.53
C TYR A 188 4.58 -9.99 -21.63
N LEU A 189 4.32 -10.39 -20.39
CA LEU A 189 3.49 -9.63 -19.45
C LEU A 189 4.17 -8.36 -18.92
N ARG A 190 5.48 -8.22 -19.06
CA ARG A 190 6.18 -6.99 -18.63
C ARG A 190 5.62 -5.72 -19.29
N LYS A 191 5.14 -5.83 -20.53
CA LYS A 191 4.65 -4.71 -21.35
C LYS A 191 3.25 -4.93 -21.92
N THR A 192 2.68 -6.13 -21.76
CA THR A 192 1.39 -6.51 -22.34
C THR A 192 0.41 -6.86 -21.25
N LEU A 193 -0.79 -6.33 -21.35
CA LEU A 193 -1.87 -6.66 -20.42
C LEU A 193 -2.60 -7.92 -20.89
N SER A 194 -2.98 -8.76 -19.92
CA SER A 194 -3.75 -10.01 -20.15
C SER A 194 -4.87 -10.13 -19.11
N GLY A 195 -5.48 -9.00 -18.76
CA GLY A 195 -6.45 -8.89 -17.68
C GLY A 195 -7.89 -8.77 -18.14
N SER A 196 -8.76 -8.58 -17.15
CA SER A 196 -10.21 -8.39 -17.28
C SER A 196 -10.65 -7.03 -16.71
N GLY A 197 -9.70 -6.22 -16.26
CA GLY A 197 -9.98 -4.92 -15.66
C GLY A 197 -10.61 -3.93 -16.64
N ARG A 198 -11.17 -2.89 -16.10
CA ARG A 198 -11.96 -1.92 -16.86
C ARG A 198 -11.13 -1.01 -17.76
N PHE A 199 -9.85 -0.86 -17.46
CA PHE A 199 -8.94 -0.02 -18.22
C PHE A 199 -7.83 -0.87 -18.82
N ILE A 200 -7.32 -0.41 -19.96
CA ILE A 200 -6.09 -0.90 -20.59
C ILE A 200 -5.08 0.24 -20.65
N VAL A 201 -3.80 -0.09 -20.72
CA VAL A 201 -2.74 0.90 -20.99
C VAL A 201 -2.61 1.03 -22.50
N LYS A 202 -3.01 2.18 -23.03
CA LYS A 202 -2.92 2.50 -24.45
C LYS A 202 -1.53 2.97 -24.86
N ARG A 203 -0.87 3.72 -23.97
CA ARG A 203 0.46 4.27 -24.17
C ARG A 203 1.24 4.16 -22.87
N ALA A 204 2.47 3.68 -22.96
CA ALA A 204 3.39 3.60 -21.84
C ALA A 204 4.73 4.22 -22.25
N GLU A 205 5.11 5.30 -21.59
CA GLU A 205 6.41 5.95 -21.73
C GLU A 205 7.08 5.96 -20.36
N GLN A 206 7.95 4.99 -20.15
CA GLN A 206 8.67 4.84 -18.88
C GLN A 206 9.39 6.13 -18.48
N GLY A 207 9.21 6.56 -17.24
CA GLY A 207 9.74 7.80 -16.70
C GLY A 207 8.99 9.08 -17.12
N ASN A 208 7.94 8.98 -17.93
CA ASN A 208 7.15 10.11 -18.41
C ASN A 208 5.66 9.96 -18.07
N LEU A 209 4.95 9.05 -18.76
CA LEU A 209 3.51 8.89 -18.54
C LEU A 209 2.97 7.51 -18.95
N TYR A 210 1.78 7.19 -18.42
CA TYR A 210 0.97 6.04 -18.81
C TYR A 210 -0.46 6.51 -19.08
N GLU A 211 -0.96 6.24 -20.29
CA GLU A 211 -2.34 6.55 -20.68
C GLU A 211 -3.21 5.30 -20.49
N PHE A 212 -4.19 5.42 -19.62
CA PHE A 212 -5.23 4.43 -19.40
C PHE A 212 -6.44 4.78 -20.26
N GLU A 213 -6.94 3.82 -21.01
CA GLU A 213 -8.17 3.95 -21.80
C GLU A 213 -9.23 2.98 -21.27
N ARG A 214 -10.47 3.46 -21.14
CA ARG A 214 -11.57 2.59 -20.72
C ARG A 214 -11.86 1.54 -21.79
N VAL A 215 -12.02 0.29 -21.38
CA VAL A 215 -12.46 -0.81 -22.24
C VAL A 215 -13.87 -0.52 -22.77
N ALA A 216 -14.07 -0.69 -24.06
CA ALA A 216 -15.34 -0.35 -24.72
C ALA A 216 -16.55 -1.10 -24.15
N LYS A 217 -16.36 -2.36 -23.76
CA LYS A 217 -17.40 -3.23 -23.18
C LYS A 217 -16.85 -3.96 -21.95
N PRO A 218 -16.70 -3.25 -20.83
CA PRO A 218 -16.24 -3.89 -19.60
C PRO A 218 -17.31 -4.86 -19.10
N TRP A 219 -16.89 -5.99 -18.56
CA TRP A 219 -17.81 -7.01 -18.06
C TRP A 219 -18.59 -6.55 -16.82
N LYS A 220 -18.06 -5.58 -16.05
CA LYS A 220 -18.69 -5.07 -14.82
C LYS A 220 -18.67 -3.53 -14.79
N GLY A 221 -19.86 -2.94 -14.62
CA GLY A 221 -20.10 -1.52 -14.46
C GLY A 221 -19.65 -0.66 -15.66
N SER A 222 -20.08 0.59 -15.74
CA SER A 222 -19.76 1.50 -16.87
C SER A 222 -18.70 2.55 -16.54
N GLY A 223 -18.49 2.92 -15.27
CA GLY A 223 -17.59 4.02 -14.88
C GLY A 223 -17.92 5.36 -15.56
N ASN A 224 -17.40 6.44 -15.00
CA ASN A 224 -17.67 7.79 -15.50
C ASN A 224 -16.47 8.44 -16.19
N LEU A 225 -15.31 7.76 -16.20
CA LEU A 225 -14.09 8.21 -16.87
C LEU A 225 -13.92 7.49 -18.21
N ASP A 226 -13.48 8.22 -19.23
CA ASP A 226 -13.08 7.62 -20.51
C ASP A 226 -11.62 7.14 -20.48
N GLY A 227 -10.84 7.64 -19.54
CA GLY A 227 -9.45 7.25 -19.32
C GLY A 227 -8.80 8.03 -18.22
N ALA A 228 -7.51 7.76 -18.03
CA ALA A 228 -6.66 8.52 -17.11
C ALA A 228 -5.25 8.65 -17.68
N ILE A 229 -4.53 9.68 -17.26
CA ILE A 229 -3.10 9.86 -17.49
C ILE A 229 -2.39 9.82 -16.15
N TRP A 230 -1.55 8.82 -15.95
CA TRP A 230 -0.61 8.75 -14.84
C TRP A 230 0.69 9.41 -15.30
N LYS A 231 0.95 10.61 -14.80
CA LYS A 231 2.09 11.43 -15.19
C LYS A 231 3.20 11.32 -14.15
N ILE A 232 4.41 10.99 -14.59
CA ILE A 232 5.57 10.90 -13.71
C ILE A 232 6.12 12.30 -13.48
N VAL A 233 5.99 12.80 -12.26
CA VAL A 233 6.45 14.12 -11.82
C VAL A 233 7.25 13.93 -10.55
N ARG A 234 8.57 13.91 -10.65
CA ARG A 234 9.44 13.53 -9.53
C ARG A 234 9.42 14.55 -8.39
N GLU A 235 9.39 15.83 -8.74
CA GLU A 235 9.41 16.91 -7.76
C GLU A 235 8.01 17.20 -7.20
N THR A 236 7.85 17.08 -5.86
CA THR A 236 6.57 17.27 -5.18
C THR A 236 6.04 18.70 -5.33
N SER A 237 6.92 19.70 -5.31
CA SER A 237 6.57 21.09 -5.55
C SER A 237 5.96 21.31 -6.96
N THR A 238 6.43 20.58 -7.97
CA THR A 238 5.83 20.60 -9.31
C THR A 238 4.45 19.95 -9.30
N GLN A 239 4.28 18.79 -8.63
CA GLN A 239 2.97 18.17 -8.45
C GLN A 239 1.98 19.13 -7.78
N ARG A 240 2.41 19.83 -6.72
CA ARG A 240 1.64 20.87 -6.03
C ARG A 240 1.19 21.97 -6.98
N LEU A 241 2.09 22.49 -7.80
CA LEU A 241 1.74 23.54 -8.78
C LEU A 241 0.78 23.05 -9.84
N MET A 242 0.94 21.82 -10.33
CA MET A 242 0.05 21.21 -11.32
C MET A 242 -1.39 21.11 -10.81
N VAL A 243 -1.57 20.55 -9.59
CA VAL A 243 -2.93 20.42 -9.02
C VAL A 243 -3.55 21.78 -8.69
N ALA A 244 -2.73 22.76 -8.26
CA ALA A 244 -3.19 24.10 -7.95
C ALA A 244 -3.65 24.87 -9.20
N ARG A 245 -3.07 24.62 -10.39
CA ARG A 245 -3.41 25.25 -11.67
C ARG A 245 -4.49 24.50 -12.46
N GLY A 246 -4.73 23.22 -12.12
CA GLY A 246 -5.64 22.35 -12.87
C GLY A 246 -4.96 21.55 -13.99
N ASP A 247 -3.62 21.56 -14.06
CA ASP A 247 -2.83 20.72 -15.00
C ASP A 247 -2.83 19.24 -14.56
N ALA A 248 -3.18 18.98 -13.31
CA ALA A 248 -3.47 17.66 -12.75
C ALA A 248 -4.73 17.72 -11.88
N HIS A 249 -5.51 16.66 -11.89
CA HIS A 249 -6.69 16.51 -11.04
C HIS A 249 -6.32 15.98 -9.66
N ILE A 250 -5.26 15.15 -9.58
CA ILE A 250 -4.80 14.52 -8.35
C ILE A 250 -3.28 14.61 -8.28
N ALA A 251 -2.74 14.95 -7.10
CA ALA A 251 -1.32 14.85 -6.76
C ALA A 251 -1.18 13.92 -5.55
N LEU A 252 -0.32 12.88 -5.66
CA LEU A 252 -0.29 11.75 -4.71
C LEU A 252 0.81 11.81 -3.67
N ASP A 253 1.96 12.40 -3.98
CA ASP A 253 3.18 12.19 -3.20
C ASP A 253 3.66 13.50 -2.55
N LEU A 254 2.72 14.32 -2.06
CA LEU A 254 2.99 15.63 -1.49
C LEU A 254 3.65 15.54 -0.11
N THR A 255 4.57 16.48 0.16
CA THR A 255 5.12 16.66 1.51
C THR A 255 4.13 17.37 2.43
N SER A 256 4.44 17.43 3.74
CA SER A 256 3.61 18.19 4.69
C SER A 256 3.58 19.67 4.31
N GLU A 257 4.72 20.25 3.92
CA GLU A 257 4.83 21.64 3.47
C GLU A 257 4.04 21.93 2.21
N ASP A 258 3.99 20.97 1.26
CA ASP A 258 3.16 21.10 0.06
C ASP A 258 1.67 21.10 0.40
N MET A 259 1.25 20.24 1.35
CA MET A 259 -0.13 20.18 1.84
C MET A 259 -0.52 21.48 2.55
N ASP A 260 0.35 22.01 3.41
CA ASP A 260 0.12 23.28 4.11
C ASP A 260 0.00 24.45 3.13
N ALA A 261 0.82 24.48 2.08
CA ALA A 261 0.76 25.49 1.03
C ALA A 261 -0.52 25.43 0.17
N LEU A 262 -1.26 24.32 0.21
CA LEU A 262 -2.52 24.12 -0.52
C LEU A 262 -3.77 24.27 0.36
N LYS A 263 -3.63 24.36 1.70
CA LYS A 263 -4.71 24.25 2.68
C LYS A 263 -5.91 25.15 2.40
N ASP A 264 -5.66 26.41 2.01
CA ASP A 264 -6.71 27.41 1.80
C ASP A 264 -6.96 27.71 0.30
N ARG A 265 -6.46 26.85 -0.58
CA ARG A 265 -6.66 27.03 -2.03
C ARG A 265 -8.07 26.64 -2.45
N PRO A 266 -8.85 27.55 -3.06
CA PRO A 266 -10.18 27.21 -3.55
C PRO A 266 -10.11 26.18 -4.69
N GLY A 267 -11.12 25.35 -4.79
CA GLY A 267 -11.21 24.29 -5.81
C GLY A 267 -10.37 23.05 -5.53
N LEU A 268 -9.75 22.94 -4.33
CA LEU A 268 -9.01 21.78 -3.88
C LEU A 268 -9.66 21.13 -2.66
N ARG A 269 -9.52 19.82 -2.59
CA ARG A 269 -9.80 18.98 -1.41
C ARG A 269 -8.52 18.27 -1.02
N LEU A 270 -8.09 18.45 0.23
CA LEU A 270 -6.95 17.75 0.80
C LEU A 270 -7.43 16.51 1.54
N ILE A 271 -6.84 15.36 1.22
CA ILE A 271 -7.13 14.07 1.82
C ILE A 271 -5.95 13.71 2.71
N MET A 272 -6.25 13.50 4.00
CA MET A 272 -5.27 13.16 5.03
C MET A 272 -5.85 12.03 5.89
N GLU A 273 -5.97 10.84 5.28
CA GLU A 273 -6.57 9.67 5.91
C GLU A 273 -5.48 8.73 6.44
N PRO A 274 -5.66 8.13 7.64
CA PRO A 274 -4.71 7.16 8.18
C PRO A 274 -4.61 5.94 7.25
N GLU A 275 -3.42 5.68 6.74
CA GLU A 275 -3.12 4.44 6.03
C GLU A 275 -2.53 3.42 7.01
N TYR A 276 -2.61 2.11 6.69
CA TYR A 276 -2.00 1.09 7.56
C TYR A 276 -0.48 1.02 7.35
N ARG A 277 0.16 2.20 7.39
CA ARG A 277 1.61 2.37 7.36
C ARG A 277 2.09 2.93 8.67
N THR A 278 2.83 2.13 9.41
CA THR A 278 3.37 2.46 10.72
C THR A 278 4.86 2.71 10.66
N PHE A 279 5.35 3.50 11.59
CA PHE A 279 6.76 3.62 11.89
C PHE A 279 7.02 3.23 13.34
N SER A 280 8.01 2.36 13.55
CA SER A 280 8.48 1.95 14.87
C SER A 280 10.01 1.96 14.91
N ILE A 281 10.58 2.10 16.11
CA ILE A 281 12.00 1.87 16.34
C ILE A 281 12.12 0.54 17.09
N LYS A 282 12.58 -0.50 16.39
CA LYS A 282 12.85 -1.82 16.95
C LYS A 282 14.03 -1.74 17.89
N MET A 283 13.98 -2.48 19.00
CA MET A 283 15.07 -2.62 19.95
C MET A 283 15.71 -4.00 19.85
N ASN A 284 17.05 -4.09 19.90
CA ASN A 284 17.74 -5.37 19.85
C ASN A 284 17.56 -6.13 21.15
N THR A 285 16.51 -6.94 21.22
CA THR A 285 16.15 -7.73 22.42
C THR A 285 17.02 -8.97 22.63
N ALA A 286 17.86 -9.32 21.65
CA ALA A 286 18.62 -10.58 21.64
C ALA A 286 20.12 -10.40 21.89
N ASN A 287 20.64 -9.16 21.81
CA ASN A 287 22.06 -8.88 22.03
C ASN A 287 22.25 -7.50 22.68
N GLY A 288 23.32 -7.35 23.47
CA GLY A 288 23.70 -6.08 24.08
C GLY A 288 22.81 -5.63 25.24
N PRO A 289 22.87 -4.32 25.56
CA PRO A 289 22.18 -3.77 26.74
C PRO A 289 20.66 -3.87 26.69
N LEU A 290 20.07 -3.84 25.50
CA LEU A 290 18.62 -3.87 25.30
C LEU A 290 18.01 -5.27 25.49
N THR A 291 18.78 -6.28 25.86
CA THR A 291 18.27 -7.54 26.41
C THR A 291 17.55 -7.33 27.76
N ASP A 292 17.86 -6.23 28.47
CA ASP A 292 17.20 -5.86 29.72
C ASP A 292 15.86 -5.16 29.44
N ILE A 293 14.76 -5.81 29.83
CA ILE A 293 13.40 -5.29 29.63
C ILE A 293 13.14 -3.96 30.37
N ASN A 294 13.75 -3.75 31.55
CA ASN A 294 13.58 -2.51 32.30
C ASN A 294 14.28 -1.34 31.58
N LEU A 295 15.44 -1.61 30.95
CA LEU A 295 16.11 -0.61 30.13
C LEU A 295 15.23 -0.24 28.90
N ARG A 296 14.64 -1.25 28.21
CA ARG A 296 13.73 -0.99 27.10
C ARG A 296 12.52 -0.15 27.51
N LYS A 297 11.91 -0.50 28.66
CA LYS A 297 10.79 0.28 29.23
C LYS A 297 11.21 1.71 29.59
N ALA A 298 12.38 1.88 30.23
CA ALA A 298 12.91 3.22 30.53
C ALA A 298 13.05 4.07 29.25
N ILE A 299 13.58 3.47 28.19
CA ILE A 299 13.77 4.13 26.89
C ILE A 299 12.42 4.45 26.25
N SER A 300 11.45 3.55 26.29
CA SER A 300 10.10 3.80 25.77
C SER A 300 9.39 4.95 26.48
N TYR A 301 9.62 5.16 27.78
CA TYR A 301 9.04 6.27 28.55
C TYR A 301 9.83 7.59 28.44
N VAL A 302 11.13 7.54 28.12
CA VAL A 302 11.91 8.78 27.96
C VAL A 302 11.79 9.37 26.56
N TYR A 303 11.35 8.58 25.57
CA TYR A 303 11.20 9.03 24.20
C TYR A 303 10.16 10.15 24.08
N ASN A 304 10.48 11.22 23.34
CA ASN A 304 9.57 12.34 23.14
C ASN A 304 8.62 12.08 21.96
N TYR A 305 7.47 11.48 22.25
CA TYR A 305 6.46 11.14 21.24
C TYR A 305 5.83 12.37 20.57
N GLN A 306 5.74 13.52 21.28
CA GLN A 306 5.23 14.74 20.66
C GLN A 306 6.22 15.27 19.62
N ALA A 307 7.52 15.34 19.95
CA ALA A 307 8.54 15.74 18.98
C ALA A 307 8.61 14.79 17.77
N MET A 308 8.35 13.50 17.99
CA MET A 308 8.23 12.53 16.89
C MET A 308 7.04 12.87 15.99
N LEU A 309 5.88 13.15 16.58
CA LEU A 309 4.67 13.50 15.85
C LEU A 309 4.82 14.81 15.07
N ASP A 310 5.43 15.82 15.70
CA ASP A 310 5.70 17.11 15.07
C ASP A 310 6.62 16.95 13.84
N ALA A 311 7.66 16.12 13.95
CA ALA A 311 8.57 15.80 12.85
C ALA A 311 7.90 14.95 11.75
N ALA A 312 6.89 14.15 12.10
CA ALA A 312 6.12 13.37 11.13
C ALA A 312 5.18 14.24 10.28
N GLY A 313 4.70 15.36 10.84
CA GLY A 313 3.69 16.21 10.22
C GLY A 313 2.31 15.55 10.25
N TYR A 314 1.79 15.14 9.10
CA TYR A 314 0.48 14.47 9.02
C TYR A 314 0.57 13.00 9.41
N ALA A 315 0.44 12.72 10.70
CA ALA A 315 0.46 11.39 11.29
C ALA A 315 -0.36 11.36 12.59
N GLU A 316 -0.53 10.18 13.16
CA GLU A 316 -1.13 9.94 14.47
C GLU A 316 -0.18 9.07 15.30
N LEU A 317 -0.18 9.21 16.62
CA LEU A 317 0.58 8.30 17.48
C LEU A 317 -0.07 6.92 17.45
N MET A 318 0.76 5.87 17.31
CA MET A 318 0.27 4.50 17.39
C MET A 318 -0.37 4.22 18.76
N VAL A 319 -1.49 3.52 18.75
CA VAL A 319 -2.22 3.09 19.95
C VAL A 319 -1.72 1.74 20.49
N GLY A 320 -0.79 1.10 19.79
CA GLY A 320 -0.24 -0.20 20.13
C GLY A 320 0.74 -0.70 19.08
N PRO A 321 1.10 -1.99 19.12
CA PRO A 321 1.96 -2.62 18.11
C PRO A 321 1.31 -2.72 16.72
N LEU A 322 -0.04 -2.61 16.65
CA LEU A 322 -0.80 -2.63 15.41
C LEU A 322 -1.50 -1.28 15.16
N PRO A 323 -1.76 -0.89 13.89
CA PRO A 323 -2.56 0.29 13.58
C PRO A 323 -3.96 0.23 14.21
N ALA A 324 -4.52 1.36 14.59
CA ALA A 324 -5.85 1.44 15.23
C ALA A 324 -6.95 0.69 14.45
N GLY A 325 -6.92 0.73 13.10
CA GLY A 325 -7.90 0.02 12.26
C GLY A 325 -7.70 -1.51 12.18
N LEU A 326 -6.59 -2.05 12.72
CA LEU A 326 -6.31 -3.49 12.82
C LEU A 326 -6.17 -3.96 14.27
N SER A 327 -6.06 -3.04 15.25
CA SER A 327 -5.95 -3.37 16.66
C SER A 327 -7.24 -4.01 17.18
N ALA A 328 -7.09 -5.03 18.01
CA ALA A 328 -8.18 -5.71 18.72
C ALA A 328 -8.35 -5.19 20.15
N GLU A 329 -7.40 -4.38 20.68
CA GLU A 329 -7.43 -3.88 22.06
C GLU A 329 -7.55 -2.34 22.08
N PRO A 330 -8.78 -1.80 22.01
CA PRO A 330 -8.99 -0.35 21.90
C PRO A 330 -8.63 0.43 23.16
N LYS A 331 -8.41 -0.25 24.29
CA LYS A 331 -8.02 0.36 25.58
C LYS A 331 -6.58 0.06 25.97
N LEU A 332 -5.75 -0.34 25.01
CA LEU A 332 -4.36 -0.64 25.26
C LEU A 332 -3.61 0.60 25.77
N VAL A 333 -2.94 0.45 26.90
CA VAL A 333 -2.10 1.50 27.46
C VAL A 333 -0.67 1.29 26.98
N VAL A 334 -0.22 2.15 26.10
CA VAL A 334 1.16 2.12 25.57
C VAL A 334 2.02 3.21 26.20
N PRO A 335 3.36 3.03 26.24
CA PRO A 335 4.26 4.06 26.74
C PRO A 335 4.05 5.41 26.06
N ARG A 336 4.07 6.47 26.86
CA ARG A 336 4.10 7.88 26.44
C ARG A 336 5.18 8.58 27.26
N THR A 337 5.65 9.72 26.80
CA THR A 337 6.74 10.46 27.44
C THR A 337 6.43 10.72 28.91
N ASN A 338 7.23 10.12 29.80
CA ASN A 338 7.15 10.26 31.24
C ASN A 338 8.53 9.99 31.86
N LEU A 339 9.22 11.07 32.23
CA LEU A 339 10.60 10.99 32.75
C LEU A 339 10.70 10.26 34.10
N ASP A 340 9.69 10.40 34.96
CA ASP A 340 9.71 9.77 36.29
C ASP A 340 9.53 8.25 36.16
N LEU A 341 8.62 7.80 35.32
CA LEU A 341 8.50 6.37 34.99
C LEU A 341 9.76 5.86 34.30
N ALA A 342 10.37 6.63 33.38
CA ALA A 342 11.61 6.25 32.73
C ALA A 342 12.73 6.01 33.75
N ARG A 343 12.92 6.95 34.69
CA ARG A 343 13.90 6.81 35.78
C ARG A 343 13.60 5.64 36.70
N SER A 344 12.32 5.41 37.01
CA SER A 344 11.92 4.28 37.87
C SER A 344 12.23 2.92 37.23
N PHE A 345 12.07 2.78 35.90
CA PHE A 345 12.46 1.57 35.18
C PHE A 345 13.97 1.46 35.02
N LEU A 346 14.68 2.57 34.77
CA LEU A 346 16.15 2.58 34.70
C LEU A 346 16.76 2.07 36.01
N ALA A 347 16.25 2.55 37.15
CA ALA A 347 16.70 2.11 38.49
C ALA A 347 16.53 0.59 38.73
N LYS A 348 15.58 -0.05 38.02
CA LYS A 348 15.35 -1.52 38.10
C LYS A 348 16.15 -2.30 37.04
N SER A 349 16.82 -1.61 36.12
CA SER A 349 17.62 -2.25 35.08
C SER A 349 19.00 -2.63 35.57
N LYS A 350 19.76 -3.35 34.75
CA LYS A 350 21.20 -3.63 35.00
C LYS A 350 22.07 -2.36 34.93
N TYR A 351 21.48 -1.22 34.55
CA TYR A 351 22.17 0.06 34.30
C TYR A 351 21.52 1.20 35.09
N PRO A 352 21.39 1.11 36.42
CA PRO A 352 20.58 2.07 37.19
C PRO A 352 21.11 3.52 37.13
N ASN A 353 22.39 3.71 36.82
CA ASN A 353 23.06 4.99 36.71
C ASN A 353 23.26 5.43 35.22
N GLY A 354 22.75 4.70 34.27
CA GLY A 354 23.05 4.88 32.85
C GLY A 354 24.48 4.44 32.51
N GLY A 355 25.25 5.31 31.82
CA GLY A 355 26.65 5.03 31.44
C GLY A 355 26.82 4.03 30.30
N VAL A 356 25.76 3.79 29.53
CA VAL A 356 25.75 2.86 28.40
C VAL A 356 25.80 3.62 27.09
N LYS A 357 26.60 3.16 26.15
CA LYS A 357 26.63 3.64 24.77
C LYS A 357 25.85 2.67 23.89
N LEU A 358 24.83 3.21 23.21
CA LEU A 358 23.94 2.49 22.31
C LEU A 358 24.19 2.93 20.86
N THR A 359 23.71 2.14 19.92
CA THR A 359 23.89 2.37 18.46
C THR A 359 22.55 2.44 17.77
N MET A 360 22.41 3.35 16.79
CA MET A 360 21.26 3.46 15.91
C MET A 360 21.70 3.64 14.46
N VAL A 361 20.97 3.04 13.55
CA VAL A 361 21.13 3.27 12.11
C VAL A 361 19.91 4.02 11.57
N HIS A 362 20.10 4.83 10.54
CA HIS A 362 19.01 5.36 9.72
C HIS A 362 19.35 5.22 8.24
N VAL A 363 18.32 5.14 7.38
CA VAL A 363 18.51 5.00 5.94
C VAL A 363 18.90 6.34 5.32
N VAL A 364 19.97 6.34 4.51
CA VAL A 364 20.41 7.52 3.73
C VAL A 364 19.26 8.02 2.86
N GLY A 365 19.02 9.33 2.91
CA GLY A 365 17.91 9.97 2.16
C GLY A 365 16.55 9.94 2.85
N LEU A 366 16.39 9.20 3.95
CA LEU A 366 15.18 9.26 4.77
C LEU A 366 15.39 10.23 5.96
N GLU A 367 15.27 11.53 5.67
CA GLU A 367 15.53 12.61 6.63
C GLU A 367 14.66 12.47 7.90
N GLN A 368 13.43 12.04 7.77
CA GLN A 368 12.53 11.82 8.89
C GLN A 368 13.08 10.78 9.88
N GLN A 369 13.68 9.68 9.39
CA GLN A 369 14.35 8.71 10.29
C GLN A 369 15.53 9.33 11.04
N ARG A 370 16.30 10.20 10.39
CA ARG A 370 17.40 10.94 11.03
C ARG A 370 16.86 11.86 12.13
N GLN A 371 15.79 12.62 11.88
CA GLN A 371 15.15 13.47 12.87
C GLN A 371 14.67 12.68 14.09
N TRP A 372 14.01 11.53 13.89
CA TRP A 372 13.57 10.67 14.98
C TRP A 372 14.72 10.05 15.76
N SER A 373 15.87 9.82 15.12
CA SER A 373 17.09 9.38 15.80
C SER A 373 17.63 10.46 16.74
N LEU A 374 17.54 11.73 16.34
CA LEU A 374 17.94 12.88 17.19
C LEU A 374 16.97 13.08 18.37
N VAL A 375 15.68 12.85 18.17
CA VAL A 375 14.69 12.83 19.28
C VAL A 375 15.02 11.73 20.29
N LEU A 376 15.44 10.56 19.82
CA LEU A 376 15.87 9.48 20.70
C LEU A 376 17.14 9.85 21.48
N LEU A 377 18.13 10.42 20.80
CA LEU A 377 19.38 10.90 21.44
C LEU A 377 19.09 11.91 22.57
N ASP A 378 18.20 12.89 22.36
CA ASP A 378 17.82 13.85 23.40
C ASP A 378 17.16 13.17 24.60
N GLY A 379 16.28 12.22 24.36
CA GLY A 379 15.65 11.43 25.42
C GLY A 379 16.67 10.63 26.22
N LEU A 380 17.57 9.89 25.56
CA LEU A 380 18.57 9.04 26.18
C LEU A 380 19.54 9.82 27.07
N LYS A 381 19.94 11.03 26.69
CA LYS A 381 20.79 11.91 27.51
C LYS A 381 20.19 12.21 28.89
N LYS A 382 18.85 12.27 29.01
CA LYS A 382 18.15 12.50 30.29
C LYS A 382 18.27 11.31 31.27
N LEU A 383 18.69 10.16 30.75
CA LEU A 383 18.96 8.93 31.49
C LEU A 383 20.46 8.61 31.58
N ASN A 384 21.34 9.55 31.23
CA ASN A 384 22.79 9.32 31.14
C ASN A 384 23.14 8.13 30.22
N LEU A 385 22.42 7.99 29.09
CA LEU A 385 22.68 7.03 28.04
C LEU A 385 23.18 7.78 26.79
N ASP A 386 24.18 7.21 26.12
CA ASP A 386 24.76 7.79 24.90
C ASP A 386 24.26 7.04 23.65
N LEU A 387 24.23 7.72 22.47
CA LEU A 387 23.76 7.16 21.22
C LEU A 387 24.70 7.53 20.07
N ASP A 388 25.27 6.50 19.43
CA ASP A 388 26.00 6.62 18.17
C ASP A 388 25.02 6.42 16.98
N ILE A 389 24.76 7.49 16.24
CA ILE A 389 23.84 7.47 15.10
C ILE A 389 24.63 7.36 13.81
N ARG A 390 24.31 6.37 12.97
CA ARG A 390 24.99 6.10 11.69
C ARG A 390 23.99 6.10 10.53
N ALA A 391 24.44 6.60 9.40
CA ALA A 391 23.70 6.49 8.14
C ALA A 391 24.12 5.18 7.43
N ALA A 392 23.14 4.47 6.85
CA ALA A 392 23.36 3.27 6.04
C ALA A 392 22.46 3.27 4.81
N THR A 393 22.85 2.55 3.75
CA THR A 393 21.93 2.29 2.64
C THR A 393 20.87 1.27 3.07
N PHE A 394 19.72 1.24 2.40
CA PHE A 394 18.69 0.25 2.72
C PHE A 394 19.17 -1.21 2.56
N PRO A 395 19.96 -1.57 1.51
CA PRO A 395 20.59 -2.89 1.42
C PRO A 395 21.52 -3.22 2.60
N ASP A 396 22.34 -2.27 3.06
CA ASP A 396 23.22 -2.48 4.22
C ASP A 396 22.40 -2.69 5.49
N MET A 397 21.33 -1.93 5.66
CA MET A 397 20.41 -2.09 6.77
C MET A 397 19.77 -3.49 6.78
N ILE A 398 19.34 -4.01 5.61
CA ILE A 398 18.86 -5.40 5.50
C ILE A 398 19.95 -6.40 5.85
N ALA A 399 21.20 -6.17 5.47
CA ALA A 399 22.32 -7.04 5.83
C ALA A 399 22.59 -7.04 7.34
N MET A 400 22.49 -5.87 7.99
CA MET A 400 22.63 -5.76 9.46
C MET A 400 21.56 -6.53 10.23
N ALA A 401 20.33 -6.65 9.69
CA ALA A 401 19.22 -7.36 10.33
C ALA A 401 19.39 -8.88 10.44
N LYS A 402 20.41 -9.46 9.79
CA LYS A 402 20.57 -10.93 9.66
C LYS A 402 20.84 -11.66 10.95
N THR A 403 21.57 -11.06 11.88
CA THR A 403 21.93 -11.68 13.16
C THR A 403 21.83 -10.67 14.30
N PRO A 404 21.63 -11.12 15.56
CA PRO A 404 21.65 -10.23 16.72
C PRO A 404 22.94 -9.40 16.87
N GLN A 405 24.08 -9.96 16.49
CA GLN A 405 25.39 -9.32 16.62
C GLN A 405 25.61 -8.20 15.60
N THR A 406 25.02 -8.31 14.41
CA THR A 406 25.12 -7.31 13.35
C THR A 406 24.01 -6.26 13.42
N THR A 407 22.92 -6.57 14.13
CA THR A 407 21.80 -5.63 14.33
C THR A 407 22.19 -4.56 15.36
N PRO A 408 22.11 -3.25 15.03
CA PRO A 408 22.33 -2.18 16.02
C PRO A 408 21.27 -2.23 17.12
N ASP A 409 21.52 -1.53 18.24
CA ASP A 409 20.61 -1.50 19.39
C ASP A 409 19.22 -0.96 18.96
N PHE A 410 19.19 0.04 18.09
CA PHE A 410 17.95 0.60 17.54
C PHE A 410 17.89 0.49 16.02
N PHE A 411 16.76 0.02 15.52
CA PHE A 411 16.54 -0.30 14.12
C PHE A 411 15.19 0.30 13.65
N PRO A 412 15.19 1.42 12.91
CA PRO A 412 13.97 2.10 12.50
C PRO A 412 13.29 1.35 11.34
N VAL A 413 11.99 1.14 11.44
CA VAL A 413 11.23 0.35 10.48
C VAL A 413 9.92 1.04 10.09
N TYR A 414 9.73 1.27 8.79
CA TYR A 414 8.41 1.50 8.21
C TYR A 414 7.76 0.16 7.87
N GLN A 415 6.49 0.00 8.20
CA GLN A 415 5.72 -1.19 7.91
C GLN A 415 4.38 -0.80 7.31
N THR A 416 4.01 -1.44 6.21
CA THR A 416 2.71 -1.22 5.56
C THR A 416 1.95 -2.53 5.57
N ALA A 417 0.71 -2.50 6.06
CA ALA A 417 -0.16 -3.65 5.94
C ALA A 417 -0.62 -3.80 4.48
N ASN A 418 -0.28 -4.93 3.87
CA ASN A 418 -0.66 -5.24 2.49
C ASN A 418 -2.08 -5.82 2.40
N TYR A 419 -2.62 -6.36 3.49
CA TYR A 419 -4.00 -6.82 3.59
C TYR A 419 -4.59 -6.45 4.96
N ALA A 420 -5.90 -6.23 4.99
CA ALA A 420 -6.63 -5.72 6.14
C ALA A 420 -6.90 -6.81 7.17
N ASP A 421 -5.84 -7.26 7.81
CA ASP A 421 -5.91 -8.25 8.89
C ASP A 421 -4.75 -8.04 9.87
N PRO A 422 -4.97 -8.17 11.19
CA PRO A 422 -3.92 -8.09 12.21
C PRO A 422 -2.73 -9.00 11.91
N ASP A 423 -2.97 -10.18 11.34
CA ASP A 423 -1.94 -11.16 10.96
C ASP A 423 -0.81 -10.54 10.13
N ASN A 424 -1.14 -9.63 9.22
CA ASN A 424 -0.15 -9.07 8.31
C ASN A 424 1.06 -8.47 9.03
N LEU A 425 0.81 -7.56 9.96
CA LEU A 425 1.86 -6.89 10.73
C LEU A 425 2.32 -7.72 11.93
N ALA A 426 1.42 -8.46 12.58
CA ALA A 426 1.78 -9.30 13.71
C ALA A 426 2.79 -10.38 13.32
N TYR A 427 2.52 -11.13 12.25
CA TYR A 427 3.42 -12.18 11.77
C TYR A 427 4.75 -11.62 11.24
N ALA A 428 4.67 -10.58 10.39
CA ALA A 428 5.85 -10.00 9.77
C ALA A 428 6.81 -9.36 10.76
N SER A 429 6.28 -8.75 11.84
CA SER A 429 7.04 -7.89 12.75
C SER A 429 7.46 -8.56 14.05
N TYR A 430 6.73 -9.62 14.46
CA TYR A 430 6.92 -10.18 15.82
C TYR A 430 7.08 -11.70 15.86
N HIS A 431 6.72 -12.44 14.80
CA HIS A 431 6.89 -13.90 14.81
C HIS A 431 8.37 -14.28 14.62
N SER A 432 8.90 -15.19 15.44
CA SER A 432 10.31 -15.58 15.43
C SER A 432 10.78 -16.21 14.10
N ALA A 433 9.87 -16.83 13.33
CA ALA A 433 10.17 -17.33 11.99
C ALA A 433 10.53 -16.22 10.98
N ARG A 434 10.31 -14.95 11.32
CA ARG A 434 10.66 -13.77 10.50
C ARG A 434 11.96 -13.11 10.89
N ASN A 435 12.66 -13.65 11.89
CA ASN A 435 13.96 -13.14 12.33
C ASN A 435 15.00 -13.14 11.19
N GLY A 436 15.88 -12.16 11.26
CA GLY A 436 16.83 -11.89 10.18
C GLY A 436 16.23 -11.13 9.00
N GLY A 437 14.96 -10.76 9.09
CA GLY A 437 14.28 -9.85 8.18
C GLY A 437 14.24 -8.42 8.71
N TRP A 438 14.19 -7.45 7.83
CA TRP A 438 14.19 -6.03 8.21
C TRP A 438 12.99 -5.61 9.08
N GLN A 439 11.84 -6.32 8.99
CA GLN A 439 10.66 -6.03 9.81
C GLN A 439 10.74 -6.66 11.20
N ASN A 440 11.42 -7.78 11.33
CA ASN A 440 11.76 -8.42 12.60
C ASN A 440 13.23 -8.84 12.59
N PRO A 441 14.17 -7.95 12.95
CA PRO A 441 15.58 -8.29 12.94
C PRO A 441 15.91 -9.44 13.93
N VAL A 442 15.39 -9.36 15.16
CA VAL A 442 15.89 -10.23 16.24
C VAL A 442 14.86 -10.63 17.29
N TYR A 443 13.65 -10.06 17.28
CA TYR A 443 12.68 -10.29 18.36
C TYR A 443 12.17 -11.73 18.36
N LYS A 444 12.20 -12.38 19.53
CA LYS A 444 11.67 -13.72 19.79
C LYS A 444 10.94 -13.77 21.12
N ASN A 445 9.73 -14.30 21.10
CA ASN A 445 8.97 -14.61 22.29
C ASN A 445 8.01 -15.77 21.99
N ALA A 446 8.17 -16.91 22.64
CA ALA A 446 7.38 -18.11 22.37
C ALA A 446 5.88 -17.92 22.61
N LYS A 447 5.50 -17.10 23.59
CA LYS A 447 4.08 -16.77 23.84
C LYS A 447 3.50 -15.92 22.70
N VAL A 448 4.29 -14.98 22.17
CA VAL A 448 3.90 -14.16 21.01
C VAL A 448 3.73 -15.03 19.77
N ASP A 449 4.68 -15.95 19.51
CA ASP A 449 4.59 -16.90 18.40
C ASP A 449 3.31 -17.76 18.50
N GLU A 450 3.04 -18.30 19.71
CA GLU A 450 1.83 -19.09 19.97
C GLU A 450 0.54 -18.29 19.70
N LEU A 451 0.47 -17.04 20.17
CA LEU A 451 -0.70 -16.19 19.98
C LEU A 451 -0.91 -15.82 18.51
N ILE A 452 0.17 -15.54 17.78
CA ILE A 452 0.11 -15.28 16.34
C ILE A 452 -0.41 -16.52 15.60
N GLU A 453 0.13 -17.70 15.84
CA GLU A 453 -0.31 -18.92 15.17
C GLU A 453 -1.76 -19.30 15.54
N LYS A 454 -2.19 -19.08 16.80
CA LYS A 454 -3.59 -19.22 17.20
C LYS A 454 -4.50 -18.24 16.46
N GLY A 455 -4.11 -16.95 16.38
CA GLY A 455 -4.89 -15.93 15.69
C GLY A 455 -4.97 -16.17 14.18
N ARG A 456 -3.95 -16.77 13.57
CA ARG A 456 -3.94 -17.20 12.17
C ARG A 456 -4.91 -18.34 11.90
N ALA A 457 -5.00 -19.29 12.83
CA ALA A 457 -5.81 -20.49 12.69
C ALA A 457 -7.28 -20.30 13.11
N GLU A 458 -7.59 -19.30 13.95
CA GLU A 458 -8.95 -19.10 14.48
C GLU A 458 -9.87 -18.45 13.44
N ASN A 459 -10.86 -19.21 12.98
CA ASN A 459 -11.85 -18.76 11.99
C ASN A 459 -13.15 -18.19 12.62
N ASP A 460 -13.38 -18.37 13.95
CA ASP A 460 -14.51 -17.74 14.61
C ASP A 460 -14.24 -16.24 14.83
N PRO A 461 -14.96 -15.33 14.14
CA PRO A 461 -14.73 -13.89 14.24
C PRO A 461 -15.05 -13.32 15.64
N ARG A 462 -15.74 -14.08 16.51
CA ARG A 462 -16.03 -13.66 17.88
C ARG A 462 -14.89 -14.00 18.86
N LYS A 463 -14.11 -15.07 18.57
CA LYS A 463 -12.99 -15.52 19.42
C LYS A 463 -11.68 -14.86 19.02
N ARG A 464 -11.45 -14.68 17.74
CA ARG A 464 -10.20 -14.19 17.16
C ARG A 464 -9.73 -12.84 17.73
N PRO A 465 -10.60 -11.81 17.93
CA PRO A 465 -10.18 -10.54 18.53
C PRO A 465 -9.54 -10.67 19.92
N ALA A 466 -10.04 -11.58 20.77
CA ALA A 466 -9.47 -11.79 22.10
C ALA A 466 -8.01 -12.29 22.05
N ILE A 467 -7.67 -13.12 21.05
CA ILE A 467 -6.30 -13.62 20.84
C ILE A 467 -5.36 -12.46 20.48
N TYR A 468 -5.77 -11.60 19.53
CA TYR A 468 -4.96 -10.44 19.15
C TYR A 468 -4.88 -9.38 20.25
N ALA A 469 -5.92 -9.19 21.04
CA ALA A 469 -5.88 -8.32 22.21
C ALA A 469 -4.85 -8.81 23.25
N GLU A 470 -4.78 -10.13 23.51
CA GLU A 470 -3.75 -10.73 24.37
C GLU A 470 -2.36 -10.56 23.77
N LEU A 471 -2.22 -10.76 22.47
CA LEU A 471 -0.96 -10.54 21.73
C LEU A 471 -0.47 -9.09 21.90
N GLU A 472 -1.33 -8.12 21.68
CA GLU A 472 -0.97 -6.70 21.77
C GLU A 472 -0.55 -6.32 23.20
N ARG A 473 -1.26 -6.79 24.23
CA ARG A 473 -0.85 -6.61 25.64
C ARG A 473 0.52 -7.23 25.93
N THR A 474 0.75 -8.47 25.47
CA THR A 474 2.02 -9.16 25.64
C THR A 474 3.18 -8.39 25.00
N LEU A 475 2.97 -7.85 23.78
CA LEU A 475 3.98 -7.05 23.10
C LEU A 475 4.26 -5.72 23.82
N VAL A 476 3.24 -5.03 24.34
CA VAL A 476 3.47 -3.81 25.12
C VAL A 476 4.22 -4.09 26.41
N GLU A 477 3.89 -5.19 27.08
CA GLU A 477 4.59 -5.61 28.31
C GLU A 477 6.05 -5.96 28.05
N ASP A 478 6.37 -6.60 26.93
CA ASP A 478 7.72 -6.98 26.54
C ASP A 478 8.56 -5.83 25.96
N ALA A 479 7.91 -4.76 25.53
CA ALA A 479 8.53 -3.54 25.01
C ALA A 479 9.62 -3.81 23.94
N PRO A 480 9.33 -4.51 22.84
CA PRO A 480 10.31 -4.76 21.79
C PRO A 480 10.57 -3.52 20.92
N ASP A 481 9.66 -2.57 20.94
CA ASP A 481 9.64 -1.40 20.06
C ASP A 481 9.32 -0.11 20.84
N ILE A 482 9.80 1.01 20.32
CA ILE A 482 9.14 2.30 20.51
C ILE A 482 8.04 2.35 19.46
N PHE A 483 6.76 2.22 19.87
CA PHE A 483 5.59 2.29 19.00
C PHE A 483 5.36 3.74 18.58
N GLY A 484 5.72 4.06 17.35
CA GLY A 484 5.85 5.43 16.90
C GLY A 484 4.58 6.04 16.34
N VAL A 485 4.50 6.18 15.01
CA VAL A 485 3.41 6.87 14.33
C VAL A 485 2.72 6.01 13.28
N LEU A 486 1.44 6.28 13.07
CA LEU A 486 0.63 5.86 11.95
C LEU A 486 0.58 7.01 10.95
N GLU A 487 1.13 6.82 9.77
CA GLU A 487 1.18 7.87 8.75
C GLU A 487 -0.20 8.09 8.11
N LYS A 488 -0.46 9.34 7.72
CA LYS A 488 -1.62 9.71 6.91
C LYS A 488 -1.22 9.83 5.45
N ARG A 489 -2.03 9.26 4.58
CA ARG A 489 -1.90 9.48 3.14
C ARG A 489 -2.20 10.94 2.80
N ARG A 490 -1.30 11.58 2.09
CA ARG A 490 -1.39 12.99 1.70
C ARG A 490 -1.69 13.08 0.21
N ILE A 491 -2.91 13.51 -0.12
CA ILE A 491 -3.36 13.67 -1.51
C ILE A 491 -4.02 15.03 -1.65
N ALA A 492 -3.61 15.80 -2.63
CA ALA A 492 -4.38 16.96 -3.07
C ALA A 492 -5.20 16.59 -4.31
N MET A 493 -6.48 16.92 -4.27
CA MET A 493 -7.45 16.55 -5.30
C MET A 493 -8.31 17.76 -5.65
N ARG A 494 -8.56 17.96 -6.92
CA ARG A 494 -9.50 18.97 -7.39
C ARG A 494 -10.93 18.59 -7.02
N THR A 495 -11.76 19.61 -6.72
CA THR A 495 -13.16 19.40 -6.31
C THR A 495 -14.05 18.84 -7.42
N GLU A 496 -13.64 18.90 -8.68
CA GLU A 496 -14.31 18.27 -9.82
C GLU A 496 -14.18 16.75 -9.83
N VAL A 497 -13.19 16.18 -9.12
CA VAL A 497 -13.07 14.73 -8.92
C VAL A 497 -14.07 14.31 -7.85
N GLN A 498 -15.00 13.43 -8.20
CA GLN A 498 -16.06 12.92 -7.33
C GLN A 498 -15.90 11.44 -7.06
N ASP A 499 -16.70 10.93 -6.11
CA ASP A 499 -16.86 9.51 -5.79
C ASP A 499 -15.56 8.84 -5.26
N TRP A 500 -14.67 9.64 -4.67
CA TRP A 500 -13.46 9.14 -4.04
C TRP A 500 -13.78 8.31 -2.78
N VAL A 501 -13.28 7.09 -2.78
CA VAL A 501 -13.34 6.19 -1.61
C VAL A 501 -11.92 5.84 -1.19
N PHE A 502 -11.58 6.14 0.07
CA PHE A 502 -10.29 5.77 0.65
C PHE A 502 -10.33 4.33 1.18
N THR A 503 -9.29 3.56 0.89
CA THR A 503 -9.10 2.20 1.41
C THR A 503 -7.70 2.08 1.99
N PRO A 504 -7.52 1.97 3.31
CA PRO A 504 -6.22 2.06 3.99
C PRO A 504 -5.15 1.08 3.49
N VAL A 505 -5.52 -0.15 3.13
CA VAL A 505 -4.59 -1.17 2.57
C VAL A 505 -4.32 -1.01 1.08
N ALA A 506 -5.05 -0.14 0.41
CA ALA A 506 -4.91 0.18 -1.00
C ALA A 506 -4.77 1.68 -1.22
N SER A 507 -4.26 2.41 -0.23
CA SER A 507 -4.16 3.87 -0.20
C SER A 507 -3.37 4.46 -1.38
N ASN A 508 -2.52 3.67 -2.00
CA ASN A 508 -1.71 4.05 -3.15
C ASN A 508 -2.35 3.72 -4.51
N ALA A 509 -3.44 2.97 -4.51
CA ALA A 509 -4.16 2.63 -5.72
C ALA A 509 -5.35 3.58 -5.90
N ILE A 510 -5.31 4.37 -6.95
CA ILE A 510 -6.47 5.13 -7.40
C ILE A 510 -7.35 4.18 -8.21
N GLU A 511 -8.51 3.82 -7.68
CA GLU A 511 -9.47 3.01 -8.41
C GLU A 511 -10.30 3.88 -9.35
N LEU A 512 -9.88 3.96 -10.61
CA LEU A 512 -10.51 4.76 -11.67
C LEU A 512 -11.98 4.39 -11.87
N LEU A 513 -12.32 3.13 -11.55
CA LEU A 513 -13.67 2.58 -11.63
C LEU A 513 -14.70 3.41 -10.86
N ASN A 514 -14.31 3.87 -9.67
CA ASN A 514 -15.22 4.54 -8.75
C ASN A 514 -15.25 6.06 -8.96
N LEU A 515 -14.31 6.62 -9.73
CA LEU A 515 -14.18 8.07 -9.88
C LEU A 515 -15.02 8.62 -11.01
N SER A 516 -15.45 9.87 -10.82
CA SER A 516 -16.09 10.67 -11.88
C SER A 516 -15.51 12.07 -11.93
N LEU A 517 -15.64 12.73 -13.08
CA LEU A 517 -15.38 14.15 -13.30
C LEU A 517 -16.71 14.87 -13.56
N LYS A 518 -16.88 16.00 -12.84
CA LYS A 518 -17.99 16.93 -13.10
C LYS A 518 -17.87 17.58 -14.46
#